data_ecdde411d6c43802c5ad92959de3792a
#
_entry.id   ecdde411d6c43802c5ad92959de3792a
#
_cell.length_a   1.000
_cell.length_b   1.000
_cell.length_c   1.000
_cell.angle_alpha   90.00
_cell.angle_beta   90.00
_cell.angle_gamma   90.00
#
_symmetry.space_group_name_H-M   'P 1'
#
loop_
_entity.id
_entity.type
_entity.pdbx_description
1 polymer ?
#
loop_
_entity_poly.entity_id
_entity_poly.type
_entity_poly.pdbx_seq_one_letter_code
_entity_poly.pdbx_strand_id
1 'polypeptide(L)'
;MERIVLRHLSGSKANQVEEFPLAHFKELIFGRDPSVSVKYDPNRDDLVGRQHAKIVQDSSDPHQFVITDLSSRNGTFVNRQRITGSVRVSPGDTVQFGAGGPEFQFDIEPRPQTDMRPTRMEGTTASYGSSPVTAPPTRMGSGSSPMAHAGSVGMGPGPTMPASGQVGKATVERMIAQNKSDSRKFVLLGGVALVFIVVLIAGFLIYQQISSSKDTKAALDAAAASAPLTPADIAKAHTSSVVYIEAGWKLIYTSNGGQVYHKFIPNQWRDQQGNLHYIVNDGRPSVAAYVLVGQNTVEPLLTLDNRGGPPIGGEHSGTGFAVTSDGFILTNRHVGATWRTSYRFPQTANPGVVISNGAISLKPDGTPFLVAAPGDWVPSETKQAGQTLQGGFDGRNDYLNVTFAKNELRIPGKLARVSDRHDVAMLKIDVPDSVPKVELNDNYDTIKPGDASIVLGYPGVSPPVYGVIKSQDVFNREAQLKIIPDPTISVGNIGRVIRGSESSSTKDMIYSGFGDAYQLTINSTGAGNSGGPVFDDRGKVTGIFFAGGSLGGASVTYAVPIRYGKELMSVSAPR
;
A
#
# COMPACT_ATOMS: atom_id res chain seq x y z
N MET A 1 16.39 4.84 37.73
CA MET A 1 16.46 6.31 37.56
C MET A 1 16.01 6.60 36.15
N GLU A 2 15.12 7.58 36.01
CA GLU A 2 14.65 8.00 34.68
C GLU A 2 15.77 8.66 33.89
N ARG A 3 15.83 8.34 32.56
CA ARG A 3 16.87 8.82 31.67
C ARG A 3 16.31 9.05 30.25
N ILE A 4 16.85 10.03 29.56
CA ILE A 4 16.69 10.18 28.12
C ILE A 4 17.63 9.21 27.45
N VAL A 5 17.12 8.53 26.42
CA VAL A 5 17.88 7.59 25.60
C VAL A 5 17.85 8.07 24.15
N LEU A 6 19.00 8.32 23.57
CA LEU A 6 19.17 8.66 22.17
C LEU A 6 19.77 7.46 21.43
N ARG A 7 19.00 6.86 20.52
CA ARG A 7 19.45 5.75 19.68
C ARG A 7 19.80 6.30 18.30
N HIS A 8 21.09 6.40 18.00
CA HIS A 8 21.55 6.95 16.72
C HIS A 8 21.33 5.94 15.59
N LEU A 9 20.54 6.36 14.59
CA LEU A 9 20.15 5.53 13.45
C LEU A 9 21.08 5.71 12.24
N SER A 10 21.67 6.91 12.09
CA SER A 10 22.57 7.21 10.95
C SER A 10 23.65 8.23 11.34
N GLY A 11 24.56 8.53 10.39
CA GLY A 11 25.67 9.46 10.59
C GLY A 11 26.88 8.83 11.27
N SER A 12 27.78 9.67 11.81
CA SER A 12 29.02 9.23 12.47
C SER A 12 28.79 8.42 13.74
N LYS A 13 27.63 8.57 14.35
CA LYS A 13 27.21 7.87 15.58
C LYS A 13 26.29 6.67 15.32
N ALA A 14 26.06 6.25 14.09
CA ALA A 14 25.16 5.16 13.77
C ALA A 14 25.37 3.93 14.67
N ASN A 15 24.26 3.35 15.17
CA ASN A 15 24.22 2.23 16.11
C ASN A 15 24.76 2.52 17.53
N GLN A 16 25.08 3.77 17.88
CA GLN A 16 25.41 4.17 19.25
C GLN A 16 24.15 4.52 20.02
N VAL A 17 24.19 4.32 21.35
CA VAL A 17 23.16 4.73 22.29
C VAL A 17 23.81 5.65 23.31
N GLU A 18 23.20 6.83 23.51
CA GLU A 18 23.63 7.78 24.52
C GLU A 18 22.50 7.96 25.53
N GLU A 19 22.86 7.97 26.83
CA GLU A 19 21.92 8.03 27.95
C GLU A 19 22.22 9.26 28.81
N PHE A 20 21.17 9.99 29.17
CA PHE A 20 21.27 11.20 29.99
C PHE A 20 20.30 11.12 31.16
N PRO A 21 20.78 11.08 32.43
CA PRO A 21 19.92 11.03 33.62
C PRO A 21 19.00 12.27 33.70
N LEU A 22 17.70 12.03 33.97
CA LEU A 22 16.71 13.11 34.07
C LEU A 22 16.91 13.99 35.30
N ALA A 23 17.45 13.43 36.40
CA ALA A 23 17.58 14.12 37.69
C ALA A 23 18.43 15.42 37.64
N HIS A 24 19.28 15.60 36.64
CA HIS A 24 20.12 16.78 36.47
C HIS A 24 19.98 17.37 35.07
N PHE A 25 18.91 16.98 34.36
CA PHE A 25 18.68 17.42 32.98
C PHE A 25 18.29 18.91 32.95
N LYS A 26 19.02 19.68 32.14
CA LYS A 26 18.66 21.06 31.82
C LYS A 26 18.34 21.21 30.34
N GLU A 27 19.31 20.85 29.52
CA GLU A 27 19.17 20.86 28.06
C GLU A 27 20.21 19.94 27.42
N LEU A 28 19.90 19.43 26.24
CA LEU A 28 20.85 18.77 25.33
C LEU A 28 21.03 19.61 24.08
N ILE A 29 22.24 20.06 23.84
CA ILE A 29 22.59 20.79 22.63
C ILE A 29 23.27 19.81 21.67
N PHE A 30 22.81 19.79 20.43
CA PHE A 30 23.30 18.93 19.34
C PHE A 30 24.13 19.76 18.37
N GLY A 31 25.27 19.26 17.93
CA GLY A 31 26.09 20.00 16.99
C GLY A 31 27.49 19.42 16.79
N ARG A 32 28.31 20.15 16.02
CA ARG A 32 29.72 19.79 15.76
C ARG A 32 30.69 20.56 16.65
N ASP A 33 30.20 21.53 17.42
CA ASP A 33 31.03 22.31 18.34
C ASP A 33 31.53 21.41 19.48
N PRO A 34 32.81 21.55 19.93
CA PRO A 34 33.34 20.77 21.05
C PRO A 34 32.57 20.94 22.37
N SER A 35 31.86 22.04 22.57
CA SER A 35 31.13 22.38 23.80
C SER A 35 29.70 21.82 23.91
N VAL A 36 29.18 21.21 22.83
CA VAL A 36 27.78 20.70 22.86
C VAL A 36 27.66 19.36 23.57
N SER A 37 26.44 19.08 24.06
CA SER A 37 26.12 17.85 24.82
C SER A 37 26.23 16.60 23.96
N VAL A 38 25.70 16.65 22.72
CA VAL A 38 25.71 15.55 21.75
C VAL A 38 26.53 16.00 20.53
N LYS A 39 27.76 15.50 20.47
CA LYS A 39 28.76 15.96 19.51
C LYS A 39 28.81 15.05 18.28
N TYR A 40 28.63 15.62 17.09
CA TYR A 40 28.79 14.98 15.78
C TYR A 40 30.16 15.24 15.17
N ASP A 41 30.60 14.34 14.29
CA ASP A 41 31.91 14.45 13.61
C ASP A 41 31.85 15.56 12.55
N PRO A 42 32.73 16.57 12.64
CA PRO A 42 32.75 17.70 11.69
C PRO A 42 33.09 17.30 10.26
N ASN A 43 33.76 16.16 10.04
CA ASN A 43 34.20 15.70 8.72
C ASN A 43 33.22 14.72 8.07
N ARG A 44 32.37 14.06 8.88
CA ARG A 44 31.42 13.04 8.41
C ARG A 44 29.97 13.52 8.45
N ASP A 45 29.64 14.46 9.32
CA ASP A 45 28.29 14.97 9.53
C ASP A 45 28.23 16.46 9.17
N ASP A 46 28.64 16.82 7.96
CA ASP A 46 28.78 18.19 7.44
C ASP A 46 27.44 18.96 7.40
N LEU A 47 26.30 18.23 7.34
CA LEU A 47 24.95 18.80 7.42
C LEU A 47 24.59 19.30 8.83
N VAL A 48 25.29 18.84 9.87
CA VAL A 48 25.07 19.29 11.26
C VAL A 48 25.76 20.63 11.48
N GLY A 49 25.05 21.63 11.97
CA GLY A 49 25.62 22.94 12.36
C GLY A 49 26.55 22.85 13.57
N ARG A 50 27.28 23.90 13.89
CA ARG A 50 28.11 23.97 15.12
C ARG A 50 27.23 23.74 16.36
N GLN A 51 26.17 24.53 16.49
CA GLN A 51 25.05 24.31 17.39
C GLN A 51 23.83 24.21 16.48
N HIS A 52 23.26 23.03 16.33
CA HIS A 52 22.22 22.76 15.32
C HIS A 52 20.82 22.86 15.91
N ALA A 53 20.61 22.15 17.00
CA ALA A 53 19.34 22.11 17.71
C ALA A 53 19.57 21.88 19.20
N LYS A 54 18.53 22.10 20.00
CA LYS A 54 18.54 21.75 21.42
C LYS A 54 17.24 21.08 21.84
N ILE A 55 17.33 20.17 22.80
CA ILE A 55 16.18 19.60 23.51
C ILE A 55 16.18 20.18 24.93
N VAL A 56 15.03 20.68 25.36
CA VAL A 56 14.77 21.15 26.73
C VAL A 56 13.54 20.43 27.29
N GLN A 57 13.49 20.30 28.61
CA GLN A 57 12.30 19.81 29.31
C GLN A 57 11.25 20.91 29.34
N ASP A 58 9.97 20.58 29.14
CA ASP A 58 8.88 21.55 29.25
C ASP A 58 8.72 21.97 30.72
N SER A 59 8.63 23.25 30.96
CA SER A 59 8.50 23.79 32.33
C SER A 59 7.17 23.43 33.01
N SER A 60 6.16 23.03 32.23
CA SER A 60 4.82 22.66 32.70
C SER A 60 4.66 21.18 33.02
N ASP A 61 5.49 20.29 32.40
CA ASP A 61 5.39 18.85 32.57
C ASP A 61 6.80 18.22 32.49
N PRO A 62 7.29 17.59 33.58
CA PRO A 62 8.63 16.99 33.62
C PRO A 62 8.84 15.79 32.69
N HIS A 63 7.79 15.24 32.08
CA HIS A 63 7.88 14.16 31.09
C HIS A 63 7.68 14.64 29.66
N GLN A 64 7.53 15.95 29.44
CA GLN A 64 7.45 16.53 28.09
C GLN A 64 8.74 17.25 27.71
N PHE A 65 9.15 17.06 26.47
CA PHE A 65 10.38 17.61 25.91
C PHE A 65 10.07 18.40 24.64
N VAL A 66 10.85 19.45 24.43
CA VAL A 66 10.72 20.33 23.29
C VAL A 66 12.06 20.42 22.58
N ILE A 67 12.08 20.13 21.27
CA ILE A 67 13.25 20.37 20.43
C ILE A 67 13.10 21.70 19.69
N THR A 68 14.17 22.46 19.65
CA THR A 68 14.24 23.76 18.97
C THR A 68 15.43 23.77 17.99
N ASP A 69 15.16 24.18 16.76
CA ASP A 69 16.21 24.45 15.77
C ASP A 69 16.92 25.76 16.12
N LEU A 70 18.23 25.73 16.21
CA LEU A 70 19.06 26.90 16.58
C LEU A 70 19.50 27.71 15.34
N SER A 71 18.55 27.97 14.43
CA SER A 71 18.80 28.64 13.15
C SER A 71 19.84 27.91 12.31
N SER A 72 19.72 26.58 12.28
CA SER A 72 20.66 25.75 11.53
C SER A 72 20.51 25.96 10.02
N ARG A 73 21.64 25.87 9.29
CA ARG A 73 21.66 26.06 7.83
C ARG A 73 20.78 25.04 7.09
N ASN A 74 20.80 23.79 7.56
CA ASN A 74 20.18 22.66 6.87
C ASN A 74 18.83 22.27 7.46
N GLY A 75 18.43 22.86 8.60
CA GLY A 75 17.16 22.63 9.31
C GLY A 75 17.14 21.34 10.12
N THR A 76 16.29 21.32 11.13
CA THR A 76 15.99 20.14 11.96
C THR A 76 14.67 19.54 11.52
N PHE A 77 14.59 18.21 11.51
CA PHE A 77 13.41 17.47 11.13
C PHE A 77 12.99 16.55 12.28
N VAL A 78 11.71 16.52 12.61
CA VAL A 78 11.11 15.57 13.55
C VAL A 78 10.12 14.71 12.78
N ASN A 79 10.27 13.39 12.85
CA ASN A 79 9.47 12.44 12.07
C ASN A 79 9.42 12.81 10.57
N ARG A 80 10.59 13.21 10.04
CA ARG A 80 10.78 13.65 8.63
C ARG A 80 10.10 14.97 8.26
N GLN A 81 9.49 15.67 9.21
CA GLN A 81 8.93 17.00 9.00
C GLN A 81 9.92 18.05 9.47
N ARG A 82 10.30 18.99 8.57
CA ARG A 82 11.14 20.11 8.94
C ARG A 82 10.41 20.99 9.96
N ILE A 83 11.07 21.24 11.10
CA ILE A 83 10.49 22.12 12.12
C ILE A 83 10.87 23.57 11.85
N THR A 84 9.96 24.47 12.18
CA THR A 84 10.20 25.92 12.21
C THR A 84 10.04 26.37 13.66
N GLY A 85 11.15 26.61 14.35
CA GLY A 85 11.16 26.95 15.76
C GLY A 85 11.17 25.74 16.69
N SER A 86 10.26 25.69 17.66
CA SER A 86 10.23 24.67 18.71
C SER A 86 9.05 23.70 18.52
N VAL A 87 9.30 22.40 18.65
CA VAL A 87 8.29 21.32 18.52
C VAL A 87 8.45 20.33 19.67
N ARG A 88 7.35 19.80 20.19
CA ARG A 88 7.38 18.70 21.17
C ARG A 88 7.96 17.45 20.55
N VAL A 89 8.78 16.73 21.31
CA VAL A 89 9.33 15.43 20.97
C VAL A 89 8.89 14.42 22.01
N SER A 90 8.37 13.30 21.55
CA SER A 90 7.82 12.22 22.36
C SER A 90 8.68 10.96 22.26
N PRO A 91 8.63 10.03 23.26
CA PRO A 91 9.30 8.75 23.16
C PRO A 91 8.93 8.00 21.90
N GLY A 92 9.95 7.61 21.10
CA GLY A 92 9.79 6.95 19.81
C GLY A 92 9.93 7.87 18.60
N ASP A 93 9.90 9.21 18.78
CA ASP A 93 10.10 10.16 17.69
C ASP A 93 11.52 10.09 17.11
N THR A 94 11.63 10.32 15.81
CA THR A 94 12.93 10.42 15.13
C THR A 94 13.27 11.88 14.84
N VAL A 95 14.52 12.23 15.10
CA VAL A 95 15.07 13.58 14.86
C VAL A 95 16.24 13.48 13.87
N GLN A 96 16.20 14.31 12.83
CA GLN A 96 17.22 14.35 11.79
C GLN A 96 17.77 15.78 11.59
N PHE A 97 19.06 15.90 11.40
CA PHE A 97 19.75 17.17 11.21
C PHE A 97 20.17 17.40 9.77
N GLY A 98 19.35 18.17 9.05
CA GLY A 98 19.48 18.35 7.60
C GLY A 98 18.83 17.22 6.82
N ALA A 99 18.32 17.50 5.62
CA ALA A 99 17.75 16.49 4.75
C ALA A 99 18.83 15.47 4.33
N GLY A 100 18.67 14.20 4.77
CA GLY A 100 19.67 13.15 4.55
C GLY A 100 20.84 13.15 5.53
N GLY A 101 20.83 14.00 6.56
CA GLY A 101 21.84 14.04 7.60
C GLY A 101 21.62 13.00 8.72
N PRO A 102 22.43 13.08 9.80
CA PRO A 102 22.33 12.17 10.92
C PRO A 102 20.96 12.16 11.55
N GLU A 103 20.49 10.97 11.93
CA GLU A 103 19.18 10.71 12.53
C GLU A 103 19.35 9.93 13.82
N PHE A 104 18.52 10.26 14.83
CA PHE A 104 18.41 9.49 16.06
C PHE A 104 16.96 9.36 16.48
N GLN A 105 16.65 8.28 17.22
CA GLN A 105 15.38 8.10 17.89
C GLN A 105 15.49 8.58 19.35
N PHE A 106 14.54 9.41 19.75
CA PHE A 106 14.40 9.89 21.12
C PHE A 106 13.54 8.91 21.92
N ASP A 107 13.98 8.55 23.13
CA ASP A 107 13.20 7.73 24.07
C ASP A 107 13.44 8.17 25.52
N ILE A 108 12.57 7.72 26.43
CA ILE A 108 12.68 7.90 27.90
C ILE A 108 12.55 6.53 28.53
N GLU A 109 13.46 6.18 29.42
CA GLU A 109 13.43 4.90 30.13
C GLU A 109 13.49 5.09 31.66
N PRO A 110 12.59 4.44 32.46
CA PRO A 110 11.44 3.67 31.99
C PRO A 110 10.40 4.57 31.35
N ARG A 111 9.67 4.07 30.34
CA ARG A 111 8.62 4.86 29.70
C ARG A 111 7.56 5.25 30.73
N PRO A 112 7.15 6.53 30.77
CA PRO A 112 6.06 6.98 31.62
C PRO A 112 4.81 6.14 31.31
N GLN A 113 4.23 5.52 32.32
CA GLN A 113 2.92 4.89 32.17
C GLN A 113 1.90 6.04 32.06
N THR A 114 1.44 6.29 30.86
CA THR A 114 0.28 7.14 30.65
C THR A 114 -0.91 6.41 31.28
N ASP A 115 -1.50 6.98 32.34
CA ASP A 115 -2.72 6.48 32.95
C ASP A 115 -3.83 6.43 31.90
N MET A 116 -3.95 5.30 31.26
CA MET A 116 -5.15 4.93 30.50
C MET A 116 -6.24 4.65 31.54
N ARG A 117 -7.03 5.67 31.91
CA ARG A 117 -8.28 5.44 32.61
C ARG A 117 -9.12 4.48 31.79
N PRO A 118 -9.45 3.27 32.29
CA PRO A 118 -10.38 2.40 31.62
C PRO A 118 -11.75 3.07 31.64
N THR A 119 -12.26 3.42 30.48
CA THR A 119 -13.65 3.81 30.31
C THR A 119 -14.49 2.57 30.58
N ARG A 120 -15.09 2.51 31.77
CA ARG A 120 -16.03 1.48 32.20
C ARG A 120 -17.29 1.60 31.33
N MET A 121 -17.40 0.76 30.32
CA MET A 121 -18.70 0.49 29.70
C MET A 121 -19.46 -0.47 30.60
N GLU A 122 -20.53 0.00 31.23
CA GLU A 122 -21.59 -0.85 31.74
C GLU A 122 -22.34 -1.45 30.53
N GLY A 123 -22.22 -2.74 30.37
CA GLY A 123 -22.89 -3.48 29.32
C GLY A 123 -23.14 -4.91 29.77
N THR A 124 -24.37 -5.15 30.15
CA THR A 124 -25.16 -6.38 30.20
C THR A 124 -24.43 -7.70 29.96
N THR A 125 -24.34 -8.48 31.01
CA THR A 125 -23.94 -9.89 31.04
C THR A 125 -24.90 -10.77 30.27
N ALA A 126 -24.42 -11.41 29.18
CA ALA A 126 -24.97 -12.65 28.66
C ALA A 126 -23.91 -13.74 28.83
N SER A 127 -24.18 -14.60 29.77
CA SER A 127 -23.43 -15.82 30.08
C SER A 127 -23.61 -16.82 28.94
N TYR A 128 -22.51 -17.23 28.31
CA TYR A 128 -22.45 -18.50 27.58
C TYR A 128 -21.30 -19.32 28.12
N GLY A 129 -21.69 -20.49 28.63
CA GLY A 129 -20.80 -21.46 29.27
C GLY A 129 -19.73 -22.01 28.33
N SER A 130 -18.54 -22.07 28.83
CA SER A 130 -17.41 -22.78 28.26
C SER A 130 -17.56 -24.28 28.53
N SER A 131 -17.63 -25.10 27.47
CA SER A 131 -17.35 -26.52 27.54
C SER A 131 -16.07 -26.81 26.74
N PRO A 132 -15.14 -27.59 27.30
CA PRO A 132 -13.89 -27.89 26.63
C PRO A 132 -14.09 -28.99 25.57
N VAL A 133 -13.68 -28.72 24.35
CA VAL A 133 -13.60 -29.73 23.29
C VAL A 133 -12.26 -30.44 23.41
N THR A 134 -12.34 -31.71 23.82
CA THR A 134 -11.23 -32.66 23.84
C THR A 134 -10.91 -33.12 22.41
N ALA A 135 -9.67 -33.03 22.01
CA ALA A 135 -9.15 -33.61 20.78
C ALA A 135 -9.12 -35.15 20.84
N PRO A 136 -9.49 -35.85 19.76
CA PRO A 136 -9.32 -37.31 19.71
C PRO A 136 -7.91 -37.68 19.24
N PRO A 137 -7.35 -38.80 19.75
CA PRO A 137 -5.99 -39.23 19.47
C PRO A 137 -5.89 -39.96 18.12
N THR A 138 -4.78 -39.68 17.46
CA THR A 138 -4.31 -40.39 16.27
C THR A 138 -3.99 -41.85 16.60
N ARG A 139 -4.62 -42.80 15.92
CA ARG A 139 -4.30 -44.22 16.02
C ARG A 139 -3.76 -44.72 14.67
N MET A 140 -2.47 -45.02 14.66
CA MET A 140 -1.87 -45.88 13.66
C MET A 140 -2.41 -47.30 13.83
N GLY A 141 -2.84 -47.92 12.72
CA GLY A 141 -3.21 -49.31 12.66
C GLY A 141 -2.64 -49.94 11.40
N SER A 142 -1.58 -50.70 11.57
CA SER A 142 -1.10 -51.71 10.63
C SER A 142 -2.06 -52.91 10.65
N GLY A 143 -2.44 -53.43 9.49
CA GLY A 143 -3.28 -54.62 9.37
C GLY A 143 -3.18 -55.24 8.00
N SER A 144 -2.29 -56.14 7.86
CA SER A 144 -2.19 -57.41 7.16
C SER A 144 -3.48 -57.98 6.52
N SER A 145 -3.27 -58.47 5.30
CA SER A 145 -4.17 -59.31 4.48
C SER A 145 -4.56 -60.63 5.17
N PRO A 146 -5.68 -61.21 4.82
CA PRO A 146 -5.81 -62.65 4.83
C PRO A 146 -6.20 -63.23 3.46
N MET A 147 -5.45 -64.33 3.11
CA MET A 147 -5.86 -65.33 2.15
C MET A 147 -7.15 -66.02 2.62
N ALA A 148 -8.00 -66.44 1.65
CA ALA A 148 -9.04 -67.42 1.81
C ALA A 148 -9.05 -68.36 0.63
N HIS A 149 -8.79 -69.45 0.91
CA HIS A 149 -9.14 -70.86 0.81
C HIS A 149 -9.95 -71.29 -0.42
N ALA A 150 -9.34 -72.34 -1.05
CA ALA A 150 -9.87 -73.25 -2.03
C ALA A 150 -11.11 -74.03 -1.56
N GLY A 151 -12.06 -74.18 -2.44
CA GLY A 151 -13.15 -75.14 -2.32
C GLY A 151 -13.08 -76.18 -3.44
N SER A 152 -12.85 -77.38 -3.08
CA SER A 152 -12.88 -78.59 -3.89
C SER A 152 -14.34 -79.12 -4.01
N VAL A 153 -14.76 -79.52 -5.23
CA VAL A 153 -15.87 -80.47 -5.49
C VAL A 153 -15.53 -81.10 -6.81
N GLY A 154 -15.35 -82.37 -6.94
CA GLY A 154 -16.20 -83.52 -6.81
C GLY A 154 -16.09 -84.31 -8.11
N MET A 155 -15.47 -85.52 -8.08
CA MET A 155 -15.38 -86.51 -9.15
C MET A 155 -16.75 -87.07 -9.50
N GLY A 156 -16.99 -87.35 -10.81
CA GLY A 156 -18.00 -88.23 -11.34
C GLY A 156 -17.46 -89.00 -12.54
N PRO A 157 -17.91 -90.24 -12.75
CA PRO A 157 -17.09 -91.32 -13.39
C PRO A 157 -17.23 -91.36 -14.93
N GLY A 158 -16.18 -91.94 -15.58
CA GLY A 158 -16.08 -92.14 -17.02
C GLY A 158 -16.87 -93.32 -17.54
N PRO A 159 -17.07 -93.37 -18.86
CA PRO A 159 -17.45 -94.63 -19.51
C PRO A 159 -16.30 -95.22 -20.27
N THR A 160 -16.35 -96.51 -20.25
CA THR A 160 -15.55 -97.62 -20.78
C THR A 160 -15.21 -97.53 -22.31
N MET A 161 -13.96 -98.03 -22.61
CA MET A 161 -13.48 -98.36 -23.93
C MET A 161 -14.16 -99.57 -24.55
N PRO A 162 -14.19 -99.62 -25.91
CA PRO A 162 -14.10 -100.88 -26.60
C PRO A 162 -12.78 -101.07 -27.39
N ALA A 163 -12.40 -102.34 -27.50
CA ALA A 163 -11.10 -102.83 -27.88
C ALA A 163 -10.81 -102.79 -29.39
N SER A 164 -9.50 -102.69 -29.66
CA SER A 164 -8.64 -103.25 -30.69
C SER A 164 -9.10 -103.42 -32.16
N GLY A 165 -8.42 -102.73 -33.00
CA GLY A 165 -8.19 -103.12 -34.41
C GLY A 165 -6.73 -102.84 -34.71
N GLN A 166 -5.93 -103.91 -34.95
CA GLN A 166 -4.55 -103.86 -35.41
C GLN A 166 -4.42 -103.23 -36.77
N VAL A 167 -3.74 -102.18 -36.93
CA VAL A 167 -3.35 -101.50 -38.16
C VAL A 167 -1.86 -101.79 -38.41
N GLY A 168 -1.55 -102.33 -39.61
CA GLY A 168 -0.19 -102.80 -40.00
C GLY A 168 0.87 -101.65 -40.03
N LYS A 169 2.08 -102.02 -39.64
CA LYS A 169 3.27 -101.14 -39.50
C LYS A 169 3.52 -100.20 -40.68
N ALA A 170 3.23 -100.60 -41.90
CA ALA A 170 3.44 -99.80 -43.13
C ALA A 170 2.45 -98.61 -43.30
N THR A 171 1.27 -98.74 -42.72
CA THR A 171 0.26 -97.67 -42.78
C THR A 171 0.57 -96.59 -41.75
N VAL A 172 1.12 -97.01 -40.62
CA VAL A 172 1.53 -96.09 -39.51
C VAL A 172 2.71 -95.24 -39.93
N GLU A 173 3.71 -95.84 -40.63
CA GLU A 173 4.89 -95.11 -41.13
C GLU A 173 4.54 -94.07 -42.21
N ARG A 174 3.57 -94.33 -43.10
CA ARG A 174 3.08 -93.35 -44.09
C ARG A 174 2.30 -92.25 -43.47
N MET A 175 1.47 -92.48 -42.46
CA MET A 175 0.75 -91.47 -41.74
C MET A 175 1.69 -90.58 -40.87
N ILE A 176 2.74 -91.14 -40.30
CA ILE A 176 3.73 -90.39 -39.55
C ILE A 176 4.59 -89.49 -40.43
N ALA A 177 4.94 -89.96 -41.67
CA ALA A 177 5.72 -89.14 -42.59
C ALA A 177 4.90 -87.98 -43.17
N GLN A 178 3.63 -88.21 -43.50
CA GLN A 178 2.76 -87.16 -44.02
C GLN A 178 2.39 -86.09 -42.92
N ASN A 179 2.15 -86.56 -41.72
CA ASN A 179 1.84 -85.65 -40.57
C ASN A 179 3.07 -84.84 -40.13
N LYS A 180 4.30 -85.32 -40.37
CA LYS A 180 5.53 -84.60 -40.03
C LYS A 180 5.83 -83.41 -40.96
N SER A 181 5.37 -83.43 -42.22
CA SER A 181 5.60 -82.30 -43.13
C SER A 181 4.58 -81.20 -42.99
N ASP A 182 3.32 -81.54 -42.68
CA ASP A 182 2.26 -80.54 -42.54
C ASP A 182 2.27 -79.91 -41.15
N SER A 183 2.59 -80.71 -40.10
CA SER A 183 2.71 -80.13 -38.74
C SER A 183 3.87 -79.13 -38.63
N ARG A 184 4.97 -79.27 -39.34
CA ARG A 184 6.08 -78.30 -39.39
C ARG A 184 5.63 -76.96 -40.00
N LYS A 185 4.81 -77.01 -41.09
CA LYS A 185 4.25 -75.76 -41.67
C LYS A 185 3.26 -75.09 -40.76
N PHE A 186 2.37 -75.84 -40.10
CA PHE A 186 1.41 -75.31 -39.16
C PHE A 186 2.09 -74.74 -37.86
N VAL A 187 3.13 -75.40 -37.36
CA VAL A 187 3.92 -74.89 -36.24
C VAL A 187 4.71 -73.63 -36.61
N LEU A 188 5.27 -73.60 -37.85
CA LEU A 188 5.96 -72.41 -38.35
C LEU A 188 4.98 -71.24 -38.59
N LEU A 189 3.83 -71.50 -39.19
CA LEU A 189 2.78 -70.47 -39.40
C LEU A 189 2.20 -70.00 -38.06
N GLY A 190 1.92 -70.93 -37.17
CA GLY A 190 1.42 -70.59 -35.78
C GLY A 190 2.47 -69.79 -34.98
N GLY A 191 3.76 -70.16 -35.13
CA GLY A 191 4.86 -69.43 -34.49
C GLY A 191 4.99 -67.99 -35.03
N VAL A 192 4.91 -67.80 -36.34
CA VAL A 192 4.95 -66.47 -36.98
C VAL A 192 3.70 -65.64 -36.60
N ALA A 193 2.52 -66.28 -36.59
CA ALA A 193 1.29 -65.59 -36.18
C ALA A 193 1.38 -65.16 -34.70
N LEU A 194 1.91 -65.99 -33.81
CA LEU A 194 2.09 -65.65 -32.39
C LEU A 194 3.09 -64.50 -32.20
N VAL A 195 4.22 -64.53 -32.92
CA VAL A 195 5.18 -63.40 -32.88
C VAL A 195 4.54 -62.10 -33.36
N PHE A 196 3.75 -62.22 -34.47
CA PHE A 196 3.05 -61.04 -35.03
C PHE A 196 2.02 -60.45 -34.00
N ILE A 197 1.28 -61.29 -33.30
CA ILE A 197 0.33 -60.92 -32.26
C ILE A 197 1.09 -60.27 -31.10
N VAL A 198 2.21 -60.84 -30.66
CA VAL A 198 3.03 -60.26 -29.58
C VAL A 198 3.60 -58.89 -29.97
N VAL A 199 4.03 -58.71 -31.22
CA VAL A 199 4.50 -57.41 -31.75
C VAL A 199 3.36 -56.39 -31.80
N LEU A 200 2.16 -56.81 -32.23
CA LEU A 200 1.00 -55.93 -32.24
C LEU A 200 0.58 -55.52 -30.84
N ILE A 201 0.57 -56.46 -29.89
CA ILE A 201 0.26 -56.14 -28.47
C ILE A 201 1.32 -55.22 -27.88
N ALA A 202 2.60 -55.50 -28.11
CA ALA A 202 3.70 -54.64 -27.67
C ALA A 202 3.61 -53.23 -28.31
N GLY A 203 3.33 -53.14 -29.61
CA GLY A 203 3.11 -51.87 -30.31
C GLY A 203 1.92 -51.11 -29.78
N PHE A 204 0.81 -51.82 -29.49
CA PHE A 204 -0.39 -51.23 -28.88
C PHE A 204 -0.12 -50.71 -27.44
N LEU A 205 0.60 -51.49 -26.63
CA LEU A 205 0.98 -51.05 -25.27
C LEU A 205 1.92 -49.86 -25.30
N ILE A 206 2.90 -49.86 -26.20
CA ILE A 206 3.81 -48.71 -26.41
C ILE A 206 3.01 -47.48 -26.87
N TYR A 207 2.10 -47.66 -27.84
CA TYR A 207 1.22 -46.56 -28.31
C TYR A 207 0.35 -46.02 -27.19
N GLN A 208 -0.26 -46.90 -26.39
CA GLN A 208 -1.09 -46.51 -25.26
C GLN A 208 -0.25 -45.76 -24.18
N GLN A 209 0.99 -46.20 -23.92
CA GLN A 209 1.89 -45.56 -23.00
C GLN A 209 2.34 -44.16 -23.48
N ILE A 210 2.63 -44.01 -24.78
CA ILE A 210 2.99 -42.73 -25.40
C ILE A 210 1.78 -41.78 -25.40
N SER A 211 0.59 -42.27 -25.71
CA SER A 211 -0.64 -41.46 -25.68
C SER A 211 -0.96 -40.99 -24.27
N SER A 212 -0.98 -41.89 -23.28
CA SER A 212 -1.24 -41.53 -21.88
C SER A 212 -0.19 -40.58 -21.31
N SER A 213 1.08 -40.69 -21.72
CA SER A 213 2.12 -39.77 -21.30
C SER A 213 1.94 -38.36 -21.90
N LYS A 214 1.45 -38.25 -23.14
CA LYS A 214 1.11 -36.97 -23.76
C LYS A 214 -0.09 -36.31 -23.07
N ASP A 215 -1.13 -37.09 -22.79
CA ASP A 215 -2.33 -36.61 -22.09
C ASP A 215 -2.00 -36.19 -20.65
N THR A 216 -1.16 -36.96 -19.97
CA THR A 216 -0.68 -36.63 -18.63
C THR A 216 0.18 -35.35 -18.64
N LYS A 217 1.07 -35.20 -19.62
CA LYS A 217 1.87 -34.00 -19.77
C LYS A 217 1.02 -32.79 -20.11
N ALA A 218 0.06 -32.92 -21.03
CA ALA A 218 -0.88 -31.83 -21.32
C ALA A 218 -1.73 -31.44 -20.13
N ALA A 219 -2.19 -32.42 -19.31
CA ALA A 219 -2.90 -32.17 -18.08
C ALA A 219 -2.01 -31.49 -17.02
N LEU A 220 -0.75 -31.89 -16.88
CA LEU A 220 0.24 -31.25 -15.99
C LEU A 220 0.57 -29.83 -16.46
N ASP A 221 0.78 -29.61 -17.75
CA ASP A 221 1.03 -28.29 -18.32
C ASP A 221 -0.20 -27.37 -18.13
N ALA A 222 -1.40 -27.90 -18.34
CA ALA A 222 -2.65 -27.18 -18.06
C ALA A 222 -2.84 -26.87 -16.56
N ALA A 223 -2.52 -27.80 -15.68
CA ALA A 223 -2.56 -27.59 -14.23
C ALA A 223 -1.51 -26.57 -13.79
N ALA A 224 -0.29 -26.63 -14.34
CA ALA A 224 0.76 -25.64 -14.08
C ALA A 224 0.37 -24.24 -14.59
N ALA A 225 -0.26 -24.15 -15.76
CA ALA A 225 -0.76 -22.89 -16.31
C ALA A 225 -1.94 -22.29 -15.50
N SER A 226 -2.68 -23.13 -14.78
CA SER A 226 -3.78 -22.72 -13.89
C SER A 226 -3.37 -22.53 -12.44
N ALA A 227 -2.14 -22.86 -12.06
CA ALA A 227 -1.63 -22.67 -10.70
C ALA A 227 -1.53 -21.20 -10.35
N PRO A 228 -1.86 -20.80 -9.10
CA PRO A 228 -1.66 -19.44 -8.63
C PRO A 228 -0.19 -19.02 -8.76
N LEU A 229 0.02 -17.78 -9.18
CA LEU A 229 1.35 -17.17 -9.23
C LEU A 229 1.82 -16.85 -7.81
N THR A 230 3.12 -17.01 -7.56
CA THR A 230 3.67 -16.53 -6.30
C THR A 230 3.73 -15.00 -6.27
N PRO A 231 3.70 -14.36 -5.09
CA PRO A 231 3.90 -12.92 -4.98
C PRO A 231 5.20 -12.43 -5.65
N ALA A 232 6.26 -13.24 -5.62
CA ALA A 232 7.52 -12.93 -6.28
C ALA A 232 7.41 -12.94 -7.82
N ASP A 233 6.64 -13.87 -8.38
CA ASP A 233 6.39 -13.93 -9.83
C ASP A 233 5.56 -12.74 -10.29
N ILE A 234 4.54 -12.35 -9.50
CA ILE A 234 3.70 -11.17 -9.77
C ILE A 234 4.56 -9.89 -9.73
N ALA A 235 5.40 -9.75 -8.69
CA ALA A 235 6.30 -8.61 -8.62
C ALA A 235 7.26 -8.55 -9.81
N LYS A 236 7.87 -9.68 -10.17
CA LYS A 236 8.79 -9.79 -11.31
C LYS A 236 8.11 -9.41 -12.63
N ALA A 237 6.86 -9.85 -12.84
CA ALA A 237 6.11 -9.58 -14.07
C ALA A 237 5.64 -8.12 -14.18
N HIS A 238 5.27 -7.48 -13.07
CA HIS A 238 4.52 -6.22 -13.09
C HIS A 238 5.27 -5.00 -12.52
N THR A 239 6.45 -5.17 -11.91
CA THR A 239 7.24 -4.05 -11.38
C THR A 239 7.43 -2.94 -12.43
N SER A 240 7.70 -3.29 -13.69
CA SER A 240 7.90 -2.31 -14.77
C SER A 240 6.65 -1.57 -15.21
N SER A 241 5.46 -2.02 -14.79
CA SER A 241 4.18 -1.35 -15.06
C SER A 241 3.73 -0.44 -13.93
N VAL A 242 4.42 -0.47 -12.77
CA VAL A 242 4.11 0.33 -11.59
C VAL A 242 4.99 1.56 -11.56
N VAL A 243 4.40 2.71 -11.30
CA VAL A 243 5.07 3.99 -11.37
C VAL A 243 4.99 4.76 -10.06
N TYR A 244 6.06 5.48 -9.75
CA TYR A 244 6.12 6.48 -8.70
C TYR A 244 5.59 7.80 -9.25
N ILE A 245 4.70 8.45 -8.50
CA ILE A 245 4.08 9.73 -8.86
C ILE A 245 4.52 10.78 -7.85
N GLU A 246 5.04 11.89 -8.34
CA GLU A 246 5.31 13.11 -7.58
C GLU A 246 4.44 14.23 -8.11
N ALA A 247 3.68 14.88 -7.26
CA ALA A 247 2.78 15.96 -7.66
C ALA A 247 2.87 17.15 -6.71
N GLY A 248 2.90 18.33 -7.28
CA GLY A 248 2.68 19.60 -6.61
C GLY A 248 1.43 20.26 -7.18
N TRP A 249 0.56 20.79 -6.32
CA TRP A 249 -0.68 21.42 -6.75
C TRP A 249 -0.96 22.72 -5.99
N LYS A 250 -1.80 23.55 -6.59
CA LYS A 250 -2.32 24.77 -5.96
C LYS A 250 -3.79 24.97 -6.29
N LEU A 251 -4.48 25.63 -5.36
CA LEU A 251 -5.84 26.12 -5.61
C LEU A 251 -5.77 27.43 -6.40
N ILE A 252 -6.59 27.53 -7.42
CA ILE A 252 -6.72 28.72 -8.26
C ILE A 252 -8.14 29.27 -8.21
N TYR A 253 -8.26 30.57 -8.29
CA TYR A 253 -9.51 31.26 -8.49
C TYR A 253 -9.84 31.28 -9.99
N THR A 254 -10.93 30.63 -10.39
CA THR A 254 -11.23 30.37 -11.81
C THR A 254 -11.47 31.63 -12.65
N SER A 255 -11.91 32.73 -12.01
CA SER A 255 -12.20 33.98 -12.74
C SER A 255 -10.96 34.67 -13.31
N ASN A 256 -9.79 34.49 -12.72
CA ASN A 256 -8.55 35.14 -13.18
C ASN A 256 -7.30 34.26 -13.14
N GLY A 257 -7.44 33.00 -12.75
CA GLY A 257 -6.32 32.05 -12.62
C GLY A 257 -5.34 32.33 -11.47
N GLY A 258 -5.66 33.30 -10.60
CA GLY A 258 -4.82 33.66 -9.46
C GLY A 258 -4.74 32.57 -8.41
N GLN A 259 -3.56 32.38 -7.81
CA GLN A 259 -3.38 31.45 -6.70
C GLN A 259 -4.15 31.92 -5.49
N VAL A 260 -4.72 30.96 -4.75
CA VAL A 260 -5.54 31.20 -3.58
C VAL A 260 -4.76 30.91 -2.30
N TYR A 261 -4.94 31.76 -1.29
CA TYR A 261 -4.29 31.68 -0.01
C TYR A 261 -5.34 31.60 1.11
N HIS A 262 -5.03 30.90 2.20
CA HIS A 262 -5.82 30.95 3.43
C HIS A 262 -5.51 32.24 4.16
N LYS A 263 -6.49 33.09 4.40
CA LYS A 263 -6.27 34.36 5.07
C LYS A 263 -5.91 34.15 6.54
N PHE A 264 -4.82 34.78 6.95
CA PHE A 264 -4.41 34.92 8.34
C PHE A 264 -4.52 36.39 8.71
N ILE A 265 -4.91 36.66 9.97
CA ILE A 265 -5.01 38.01 10.51
C ILE A 265 -4.03 38.15 11.69
N PRO A 266 -3.62 39.37 12.06
CA PRO A 266 -2.80 39.57 13.25
C PRO A 266 -3.44 38.93 14.48
N ASN A 267 -2.64 38.30 15.34
CA ASN A 267 -3.11 37.64 16.57
C ASN A 267 -3.46 38.67 17.66
N GLN A 268 -4.23 39.67 17.30
CA GLN A 268 -4.64 40.76 18.21
C GLN A 268 -6.07 41.18 17.87
N TRP A 269 -6.83 41.54 18.92
CA TRP A 269 -8.16 42.11 18.79
C TRP A 269 -8.41 43.16 19.89
N ARG A 270 -9.36 44.07 19.68
CA ARG A 270 -9.74 45.05 20.67
C ARG A 270 -11.11 44.74 21.26
N ASP A 271 -11.21 44.82 22.60
CA ASP A 271 -12.49 44.70 23.27
C ASP A 271 -13.36 45.95 23.09
N GLN A 272 -14.56 45.95 23.66
CA GLN A 272 -15.49 47.09 23.58
C GLN A 272 -14.96 48.38 24.27
N GLN A 273 -14.00 48.23 25.20
CA GLN A 273 -13.32 49.30 25.89
C GLN A 273 -12.08 49.82 25.14
N GLY A 274 -11.72 49.15 24.01
CA GLY A 274 -10.57 49.49 23.17
C GLY A 274 -9.24 48.87 23.63
N ASN A 275 -9.24 48.01 24.67
CA ASN A 275 -8.04 47.32 25.15
C ASN A 275 -7.60 46.26 24.12
N LEU A 276 -6.29 46.14 23.97
CA LEU A 276 -5.68 45.18 23.06
C LEU A 276 -5.49 43.83 23.74
N HIS A 277 -5.98 42.77 23.13
CA HIS A 277 -5.85 41.39 23.60
C HIS A 277 -5.30 40.49 22.51
N TYR A 278 -4.71 39.35 22.89
CA TYR A 278 -4.38 38.28 21.95
C TYR A 278 -5.62 37.42 21.66
N ILE A 279 -5.78 37.01 20.40
CA ILE A 279 -6.84 36.06 19.99
C ILE A 279 -6.51 34.67 20.53
N VAL A 280 -5.22 34.27 20.44
CA VAL A 280 -4.67 32.99 20.95
C VAL A 280 -3.38 33.28 21.70
N ASN A 281 -3.27 32.78 22.94
CA ASN A 281 -2.11 33.01 23.82
C ASN A 281 -1.05 31.92 23.68
N ASP A 282 -0.49 31.75 22.47
CA ASP A 282 0.57 30.77 22.20
C ASP A 282 1.80 31.38 21.49
N GLY A 283 1.89 32.69 21.46
CA GLY A 283 3.02 33.42 20.92
C GLY A 283 3.05 33.53 19.37
N ARG A 284 2.04 33.00 18.68
CA ARG A 284 1.97 33.13 17.21
C ARG A 284 1.69 34.60 16.81
N PRO A 285 2.29 35.08 15.70
CA PRO A 285 2.06 36.47 15.23
C PRO A 285 0.71 36.65 14.52
N SER A 286 0.13 35.58 13.98
CA SER A 286 -1.11 35.61 13.19
C SER A 286 -1.96 34.37 13.45
N VAL A 287 -3.26 34.49 13.21
CA VAL A 287 -4.27 33.43 13.41
C VAL A 287 -5.03 33.23 12.11
N ALA A 288 -5.31 31.97 11.78
CA ALA A 288 -6.09 31.59 10.61
C ALA A 288 -7.53 32.12 10.72
N ALA A 289 -8.03 32.70 9.65
CA ALA A 289 -9.38 33.23 9.57
C ALA A 289 -10.31 32.21 8.88
N TYR A 290 -11.48 32.01 9.47
CA TYR A 290 -12.53 31.13 8.97
C TYR A 290 -13.86 31.87 8.83
N VAL A 291 -14.76 31.34 8.02
CA VAL A 291 -16.14 31.82 7.87
C VAL A 291 -17.13 30.71 8.16
N LEU A 292 -18.30 31.07 8.68
CA LEU A 292 -19.40 30.14 8.88
C LEU A 292 -20.18 29.97 7.57
N VAL A 293 -20.37 28.71 7.15
CA VAL A 293 -21.12 28.33 5.93
C VAL A 293 -22.35 27.47 6.28
N GLY A 294 -23.02 27.81 7.35
CA GLY A 294 -24.17 27.10 7.90
C GLY A 294 -24.19 27.19 9.41
N GLN A 295 -24.98 26.34 10.06
CA GLN A 295 -25.13 26.42 11.51
C GLN A 295 -23.86 26.01 12.27
N ASN A 296 -23.12 25.01 11.78
CA ASN A 296 -21.92 24.46 12.47
C ASN A 296 -20.75 24.14 11.53
N THR A 297 -20.83 24.52 10.27
CA THR A 297 -19.75 24.25 9.30
C THR A 297 -18.92 25.50 9.10
N VAL A 298 -17.61 25.35 9.18
CA VAL A 298 -16.67 26.43 8.90
C VAL A 298 -15.83 26.11 7.67
N GLU A 299 -15.45 27.15 6.94
CA GLU A 299 -14.52 27.05 5.81
C GLU A 299 -13.41 28.09 6.00
N PRO A 300 -12.22 27.90 5.39
CA PRO A 300 -11.17 28.92 5.43
C PRO A 300 -11.63 30.18 4.73
N LEU A 301 -11.32 31.35 5.31
CA LEU A 301 -11.45 32.61 4.59
C LEU A 301 -10.34 32.70 3.55
N LEU A 302 -10.71 32.77 2.27
CA LEU A 302 -9.79 32.74 1.14
C LEU A 302 -9.43 34.16 0.66
N THR A 303 -8.20 34.32 0.16
CA THR A 303 -7.70 35.58 -0.38
C THR A 303 -6.77 35.34 -1.58
N LEU A 304 -6.66 36.33 -2.48
CA LEU A 304 -5.66 36.36 -3.54
C LEU A 304 -4.38 37.13 -3.13
N ASP A 305 -4.38 37.75 -1.95
CA ASP A 305 -3.19 38.43 -1.42
C ASP A 305 -2.21 37.42 -0.87
N ASN A 306 -1.04 37.30 -1.52
CA ASN A 306 0.03 36.37 -1.14
C ASN A 306 0.69 36.72 0.20
N ARG A 307 0.46 37.91 0.72
CA ARG A 307 0.91 38.33 2.07
C ARG A 307 -0.13 38.02 3.15
N GLY A 308 -1.32 37.60 2.73
CA GLY A 308 -2.45 37.35 3.63
C GLY A 308 -2.38 36.04 4.40
N GLY A 309 -1.48 35.10 4.03
CA GLY A 309 -1.32 33.79 4.67
C GLY A 309 -0.71 32.72 3.77
N PRO A 310 -0.70 31.46 4.18
CA PRO A 310 -0.12 30.38 3.39
C PRO A 310 -0.97 30.08 2.15
N PRO A 311 -0.34 29.65 1.03
CA PRO A 311 -1.05 29.19 -0.14
C PRO A 311 -1.87 27.94 0.16
N ILE A 312 -3.04 27.81 -0.46
CA ILE A 312 -3.76 26.54 -0.50
C ILE A 312 -3.15 25.69 -1.61
N GLY A 313 -2.56 24.58 -1.22
CA GLY A 313 -1.84 23.69 -2.10
C GLY A 313 -0.94 22.77 -1.31
N GLY A 314 -0.09 22.04 -2.01
CA GLY A 314 0.87 21.13 -1.36
C GLY A 314 1.60 20.24 -2.35
N GLU A 315 2.57 19.53 -1.82
CA GLU A 315 3.35 18.53 -2.54
C GLU A 315 3.13 17.17 -1.89
N HIS A 316 3.07 16.13 -2.70
CA HIS A 316 2.89 14.76 -2.23
C HIS A 316 3.40 13.75 -3.25
N SER A 317 3.46 12.51 -2.83
CA SER A 317 3.80 11.38 -3.68
C SER A 317 2.77 10.27 -3.55
N GLY A 318 2.74 9.41 -4.55
CA GLY A 318 1.86 8.26 -4.59
C GLY A 318 2.36 7.22 -5.59
N THR A 319 1.54 6.22 -5.79
CA THR A 319 1.75 5.14 -6.74
C THR A 319 0.72 5.21 -7.86
N GLY A 320 1.07 4.72 -9.03
CA GLY A 320 0.16 4.46 -10.12
C GLY A 320 0.59 3.23 -10.91
N PHE A 321 -0.20 2.84 -11.87
CA PHE A 321 0.13 1.72 -12.76
C PHE A 321 -0.40 1.95 -14.18
N ALA A 322 0.41 1.57 -15.17
CA ALA A 322 0.05 1.72 -16.56
C ALA A 322 -1.02 0.69 -16.96
N VAL A 323 -2.10 1.16 -17.57
CA VAL A 323 -3.24 0.34 -18.02
C VAL A 323 -3.35 0.25 -19.53
N THR A 324 -2.63 1.09 -20.24
CA THR A 324 -2.51 1.04 -21.70
C THR A 324 -1.05 1.20 -22.13
N SER A 325 -0.71 0.66 -23.27
CA SER A 325 0.65 0.74 -23.81
C SER A 325 1.07 2.12 -24.32
N ASP A 326 0.10 3.01 -24.54
CA ASP A 326 0.33 4.40 -24.98
C ASP A 326 0.44 5.38 -23.81
N GLY A 327 0.47 4.89 -22.53
CA GLY A 327 0.82 5.70 -21.37
C GLY A 327 -0.34 6.28 -20.57
N PHE A 328 -1.53 5.64 -20.57
CA PHE A 328 -2.54 5.92 -19.56
C PHE A 328 -2.23 5.17 -18.26
N ILE A 329 -2.35 5.87 -17.15
CA ILE A 329 -2.00 5.41 -15.80
C ILE A 329 -3.20 5.62 -14.90
N LEU A 330 -3.59 4.58 -14.13
CA LEU A 330 -4.56 4.72 -13.05
C LEU A 330 -3.85 4.98 -11.72
N THR A 331 -4.48 5.79 -10.90
CA THR A 331 -4.08 6.13 -9.53
C THR A 331 -5.30 6.57 -8.72
N ASN A 332 -5.12 6.95 -7.45
CA ASN A 332 -6.19 7.57 -6.68
C ASN A 332 -6.43 9.04 -7.07
N ARG A 333 -7.66 9.51 -6.84
CA ARG A 333 -8.04 10.92 -7.02
C ARG A 333 -7.22 11.83 -6.12
N HIS A 334 -7.04 11.44 -4.85
CA HIS A 334 -6.23 12.22 -3.90
C HIS A 334 -4.73 12.29 -4.26
N VAL A 335 -4.24 11.44 -5.19
CA VAL A 335 -2.89 11.52 -5.76
C VAL A 335 -2.87 12.38 -7.02
N GLY A 336 -3.80 12.21 -7.94
CA GLY A 336 -3.81 12.93 -9.22
C GLY A 336 -4.47 14.30 -9.18
N ALA A 337 -5.44 14.50 -8.28
CA ALA A 337 -6.29 15.69 -8.18
C ALA A 337 -6.65 15.99 -6.72
N THR A 338 -5.64 16.25 -5.89
CA THR A 338 -5.75 16.42 -4.43
C THR A 338 -6.73 17.50 -4.01
N TRP A 339 -6.93 18.54 -4.80
CA TRP A 339 -7.91 19.61 -4.53
C TRP A 339 -9.37 19.16 -4.55
N ARG A 340 -9.65 17.96 -5.03
CA ARG A 340 -10.98 17.32 -5.01
C ARG A 340 -11.16 16.34 -3.87
N THR A 341 -10.30 16.43 -2.85
CA THR A 341 -10.34 15.62 -1.65
C THR A 341 -10.18 16.52 -0.42
N SER A 342 -10.44 15.97 0.78
CA SER A 342 -10.30 16.73 2.02
C SER A 342 -8.90 17.29 2.19
N TYR A 343 -8.81 18.59 2.46
CA TYR A 343 -7.56 19.32 2.63
C TYR A 343 -7.03 19.16 4.04
N ARG A 344 -5.76 18.86 4.14
CA ARG A 344 -5.09 18.78 5.45
C ARG A 344 -4.45 20.13 5.77
N PHE A 345 -5.08 20.87 6.68
CA PHE A 345 -4.57 22.15 7.12
C PHE A 345 -3.25 22.02 7.88
N PRO A 346 -2.32 23.00 7.76
CA PRO A 346 -1.13 23.06 8.60
C PRO A 346 -1.53 23.31 10.07
N GLN A 347 -0.70 22.87 11.00
CA GLN A 347 -0.96 23.04 12.44
C GLN A 347 -1.16 24.52 12.84
N THR A 348 -0.48 25.44 12.16
CA THR A 348 -0.62 26.88 12.36
C THR A 348 -2.02 27.43 12.07
N ALA A 349 -2.83 26.67 11.32
CA ALA A 349 -4.22 27.01 11.03
C ALA A 349 -5.18 26.61 12.18
N ASN A 350 -4.70 25.99 13.25
CA ASN A 350 -5.50 25.49 14.36
C ASN A 350 -4.94 25.94 15.73
N PRO A 351 -5.75 26.53 16.63
CA PRO A 351 -7.10 27.02 16.37
C PRO A 351 -7.07 28.27 15.48
N GLY A 352 -8.18 28.48 14.76
CA GLY A 352 -8.44 29.69 14.02
C GLY A 352 -9.59 30.50 14.62
N VAL A 353 -9.89 31.67 14.03
CA VAL A 353 -10.93 32.59 14.50
C VAL A 353 -11.98 32.82 13.40
N VAL A 354 -13.23 32.86 13.78
CA VAL A 354 -14.34 33.15 12.86
C VAL A 354 -14.42 34.64 12.54
N ILE A 355 -14.52 34.95 11.25
CA ILE A 355 -14.76 36.30 10.72
C ILE A 355 -16.19 36.35 10.17
N SER A 356 -16.93 37.40 10.56
CA SER A 356 -18.26 37.69 10.03
C SER A 356 -18.32 39.17 9.66
N ASN A 357 -18.82 39.47 8.47
CA ASN A 357 -18.91 40.83 7.93
C ASN A 357 -17.59 41.64 8.04
N GLY A 358 -16.46 40.96 7.83
CA GLY A 358 -15.13 41.59 7.88
C GLY A 358 -14.56 41.84 9.28
N ALA A 359 -15.26 41.46 10.35
CA ALA A 359 -14.84 41.62 11.73
C ALA A 359 -14.71 40.25 12.45
N ILE A 360 -13.94 40.23 13.53
CA ILE A 360 -13.83 39.06 14.41
C ILE A 360 -15.19 38.80 15.05
N SER A 361 -15.71 37.59 14.91
CA SER A 361 -16.91 37.15 15.61
C SER A 361 -16.61 36.91 17.08
N LEU A 362 -17.48 37.44 17.95
CA LEU A 362 -17.38 37.27 19.39
C LEU A 362 -18.46 36.32 19.91
N LYS A 363 -18.12 35.60 20.96
CA LYS A 363 -19.06 34.80 21.73
C LYS A 363 -19.92 35.73 22.63
N PRO A 364 -20.99 35.19 23.23
CA PRO A 364 -21.80 35.97 24.19
C PRO A 364 -21.02 36.54 25.38
N ASP A 365 -19.91 35.93 25.77
CA ASP A 365 -19.00 36.37 26.82
C ASP A 365 -18.03 37.49 26.38
N GLY A 366 -18.13 37.93 25.11
CA GLY A 366 -17.29 38.97 24.56
C GLY A 366 -15.91 38.49 24.06
N THR A 367 -15.61 37.18 24.13
CA THR A 367 -14.33 36.63 23.66
C THR A 367 -14.40 36.23 22.16
N PRO A 368 -13.25 36.16 21.43
CA PRO A 368 -13.22 35.71 20.05
C PRO A 368 -13.77 34.29 19.87
N PHE A 369 -14.54 34.09 18.82
CA PHE A 369 -15.08 32.78 18.49
C PHE A 369 -14.01 31.94 17.79
N LEU A 370 -13.33 31.09 18.57
CA LEU A 370 -12.31 30.17 18.08
C LEU A 370 -12.92 28.88 17.53
N VAL A 371 -12.35 28.37 16.45
CA VAL A 371 -12.76 27.12 15.80
C VAL A 371 -11.55 26.26 15.45
N ALA A 372 -11.78 24.95 15.37
CA ALA A 372 -10.81 24.03 14.78
C ALA A 372 -10.84 24.11 13.26
N ALA A 373 -9.70 23.84 12.62
CA ALA A 373 -9.64 23.67 11.17
C ALA A 373 -10.57 22.50 10.76
N PRO A 374 -11.42 22.66 9.72
CA PRO A 374 -12.32 21.60 9.27
C PRO A 374 -11.54 20.43 8.69
N GLY A 375 -11.89 19.21 9.09
CA GLY A 375 -11.24 17.99 8.58
C GLY A 375 -11.78 17.49 7.25
N ASP A 376 -12.94 17.97 6.84
CA ASP A 376 -13.71 17.52 5.67
C ASP A 376 -13.81 18.55 4.55
N TRP A 377 -13.15 19.71 4.70
CA TRP A 377 -13.17 20.74 3.67
C TRP A 377 -12.46 20.30 2.38
N VAL A 378 -13.17 20.38 1.26
CA VAL A 378 -12.64 20.07 -0.09
C VAL A 378 -12.41 21.38 -0.83
N PRO A 379 -11.18 21.71 -1.24
CA PRO A 379 -10.84 23.01 -1.83
C PRO A 379 -11.67 23.38 -3.07
N SER A 380 -11.94 22.45 -3.99
CA SER A 380 -12.74 22.69 -5.18
C SER A 380 -14.26 22.83 -4.92
N GLU A 381 -14.73 22.45 -3.72
CA GLU A 381 -16.14 22.50 -3.31
C GLU A 381 -16.42 23.65 -2.32
N THR A 382 -15.48 24.59 -2.21
CA THR A 382 -15.59 25.74 -1.32
C THR A 382 -16.88 26.53 -1.58
N LYS A 383 -17.66 26.72 -0.53
CA LYS A 383 -18.82 27.62 -0.53
C LYS A 383 -18.33 29.04 -0.31
N GLN A 384 -18.88 29.99 -1.01
CA GLN A 384 -18.36 31.36 -0.99
C GLN A 384 -18.98 32.24 0.12
N ALA A 385 -19.68 31.64 1.06
CA ALA A 385 -20.31 32.37 2.18
C ALA A 385 -19.26 33.20 2.95
N GLY A 386 -19.51 34.49 3.12
CA GLY A 386 -18.61 35.39 3.84
C GLY A 386 -17.30 35.72 3.11
N GLN A 387 -17.10 35.24 1.90
CA GLN A 387 -15.93 35.52 1.07
C GLN A 387 -16.14 36.80 0.23
N THR A 388 -15.07 37.55 0.00
CA THR A 388 -15.07 38.67 -0.94
C THR A 388 -14.89 38.22 -2.40
N LEU A 389 -14.42 36.99 -2.60
CA LEU A 389 -14.22 36.36 -3.92
C LEU A 389 -15.54 35.80 -4.43
N GLN A 390 -15.95 36.23 -5.62
CA GLN A 390 -17.15 35.73 -6.32
C GLN A 390 -16.71 34.93 -7.54
N GLY A 391 -16.98 33.64 -7.56
CA GLY A 391 -16.57 32.74 -8.64
C GLY A 391 -16.12 31.39 -8.10
N GLY A 392 -15.82 30.48 -8.99
CA GLY A 392 -15.41 29.13 -8.60
C GLY A 392 -13.95 29.04 -8.17
N PHE A 393 -13.66 27.95 -7.49
CA PHE A 393 -12.30 27.53 -7.19
C PHE A 393 -12.04 26.18 -7.84
N ASP A 394 -10.84 25.99 -8.39
CA ASP A 394 -10.40 24.69 -8.90
C ASP A 394 -8.91 24.52 -8.60
N GLY A 395 -8.41 23.30 -8.66
CA GLY A 395 -7.01 23.03 -8.46
C GLY A 395 -6.28 22.81 -9.78
N ARG A 396 -4.99 23.03 -9.73
CA ARG A 396 -4.10 22.75 -10.85
C ARG A 396 -2.79 22.15 -10.33
N ASN A 397 -2.32 21.09 -11.01
CA ASN A 397 -0.97 20.60 -10.78
C ASN A 397 0.05 21.63 -11.31
N ASP A 398 0.99 22.05 -10.48
CA ASP A 398 2.16 22.82 -10.89
C ASP A 398 3.17 21.90 -11.59
N TYR A 399 3.30 20.69 -11.08
CA TYR A 399 3.97 19.59 -11.73
C TYR A 399 3.26 18.28 -11.37
N LEU A 400 3.35 17.31 -12.25
CA LEU A 400 2.94 15.94 -12.04
C LEU A 400 3.94 15.08 -12.80
N ASN A 401 4.81 14.42 -12.08
CA ASN A 401 5.88 13.62 -12.64
C ASN A 401 5.63 12.15 -12.38
N VAL A 402 5.89 11.34 -13.39
CA VAL A 402 5.78 9.88 -13.35
C VAL A 402 7.17 9.30 -13.58
N THR A 403 7.59 8.40 -12.69
CA THR A 403 8.87 7.70 -12.80
C THR A 403 8.62 6.21 -12.74
N PHE A 404 9.06 5.47 -13.77
CA PHE A 404 8.96 4.00 -13.78
C PHE A 404 9.95 3.37 -12.81
N ALA A 405 9.63 2.16 -12.37
CA ALA A 405 10.48 1.40 -11.46
C ALA A 405 11.90 1.25 -12.03
N LYS A 406 12.90 1.39 -11.15
CA LYS A 406 14.33 1.27 -11.47
C LYS A 406 14.81 2.23 -12.57
N ASN A 407 14.08 3.32 -12.78
CA ASN A 407 14.42 4.37 -13.74
C ASN A 407 14.61 5.70 -13.00
N GLU A 408 15.40 6.59 -13.58
CA GLU A 408 15.64 7.94 -13.05
C GLU A 408 14.90 9.02 -13.82
N LEU A 409 14.32 8.66 -14.99
CA LEU A 409 13.67 9.61 -15.87
C LEU A 409 12.30 9.98 -15.32
N ARG A 410 12.15 11.25 -14.95
CA ARG A 410 10.87 11.86 -14.60
C ARG A 410 10.14 12.28 -15.87
N ILE A 411 9.03 11.63 -16.15
CA ILE A 411 8.20 11.91 -17.31
C ILE A 411 7.06 12.83 -16.88
N PRO A 412 6.90 14.01 -17.48
CA PRO A 412 5.77 14.89 -17.17
C PRO A 412 4.46 14.21 -17.53
N GLY A 413 3.55 14.17 -16.55
CA GLY A 413 2.20 13.65 -16.72
C GLY A 413 1.15 14.76 -16.73
N LYS A 414 -0.02 14.44 -17.25
CA LYS A 414 -1.20 15.30 -17.24
C LYS A 414 -2.37 14.54 -16.63
N LEU A 415 -3.19 15.22 -15.84
CA LEU A 415 -4.47 14.69 -15.40
C LEU A 415 -5.38 14.53 -16.62
N ALA A 416 -5.67 13.30 -17.00
CA ALA A 416 -6.52 13.01 -18.14
C ALA A 416 -8.00 13.00 -17.73
N ARG A 417 -8.31 12.32 -16.63
CA ARG A 417 -9.68 12.21 -16.09
C ARG A 417 -9.63 12.01 -14.57
N VAL A 418 -10.73 12.41 -13.94
CA VAL A 418 -10.91 12.20 -12.49
C VAL A 418 -12.36 11.80 -12.24
N SER A 419 -12.55 10.84 -11.34
CA SER A 419 -13.90 10.45 -10.92
C SER A 419 -14.44 11.47 -9.91
N ASP A 420 -15.67 11.93 -10.11
CA ASP A 420 -16.36 12.79 -9.15
C ASP A 420 -16.88 12.00 -7.93
N ARG A 421 -17.10 10.69 -8.10
CA ARG A 421 -17.72 9.83 -7.09
C ARG A 421 -16.73 8.94 -6.34
N HIS A 422 -15.65 8.51 -7.00
CA HIS A 422 -14.72 7.51 -6.47
C HIS A 422 -13.33 8.11 -6.34
N ASP A 423 -12.53 7.57 -5.44
CA ASP A 423 -11.14 8.00 -5.26
C ASP A 423 -10.24 7.39 -6.36
N VAL A 424 -10.54 7.73 -7.61
CA VAL A 424 -9.84 7.25 -8.81
C VAL A 424 -9.56 8.40 -9.76
N ALA A 425 -8.34 8.44 -10.28
CA ALA A 425 -7.91 9.35 -11.33
C ALA A 425 -7.15 8.60 -12.43
N MET A 426 -7.15 9.15 -13.61
CA MET A 426 -6.39 8.66 -14.76
C MET A 426 -5.47 9.76 -15.26
N LEU A 427 -4.20 9.43 -15.37
CA LEU A 427 -3.14 10.29 -15.88
C LEU A 427 -2.77 9.86 -17.30
N LYS A 428 -2.17 10.77 -18.05
CA LYS A 428 -1.56 10.50 -19.37
C LYS A 428 -0.14 11.01 -19.38
N ILE A 429 0.77 10.15 -19.81
CA ILE A 429 2.16 10.52 -20.12
C ILE A 429 2.39 10.37 -21.62
N ASP A 430 3.19 11.27 -22.18
CA ASP A 430 3.59 11.21 -23.58
C ASP A 430 4.91 10.43 -23.66
N VAL A 431 4.86 9.25 -24.24
CA VAL A 431 6.01 8.33 -24.38
C VAL A 431 6.21 7.95 -25.84
N PRO A 432 7.45 7.92 -26.33
CA PRO A 432 7.74 7.58 -27.72
C PRO A 432 7.52 6.09 -28.02
N ASP A 433 7.70 5.24 -27.01
CA ASP A 433 7.63 3.79 -27.12
C ASP A 433 6.49 3.22 -26.28
N SER A 434 6.08 2.01 -26.59
CA SER A 434 5.08 1.26 -25.82
C SER A 434 5.58 0.96 -24.41
N VAL A 435 4.77 1.28 -23.40
CA VAL A 435 5.06 0.98 -21.99
C VAL A 435 4.43 -0.35 -21.55
N PRO A 436 5.07 -1.09 -20.64
CA PRO A 436 4.47 -2.25 -20.00
C PRO A 436 3.18 -1.86 -19.27
N LYS A 437 2.15 -2.69 -19.41
CA LYS A 437 0.85 -2.45 -18.78
C LYS A 437 0.40 -3.67 -17.97
N VAL A 438 -0.51 -3.45 -17.03
CA VAL A 438 -1.17 -4.51 -16.27
C VAL A 438 -2.43 -5.01 -16.97
N GLU A 439 -2.88 -6.21 -16.61
CA GLU A 439 -4.21 -6.71 -16.92
C GLU A 439 -5.17 -6.44 -15.76
N LEU A 440 -6.44 -6.13 -16.08
CA LEU A 440 -7.47 -5.82 -15.10
C LEU A 440 -8.42 -7.00 -14.95
N ASN A 441 -8.70 -7.39 -13.70
CA ASN A 441 -9.75 -8.35 -13.38
C ASN A 441 -11.01 -7.58 -12.98
N ASP A 442 -11.97 -7.50 -13.89
CA ASP A 442 -13.25 -6.80 -13.71
C ASP A 442 -14.39 -7.70 -13.21
N ASN A 443 -14.10 -8.93 -12.87
CA ASN A 443 -15.09 -9.85 -12.36
C ASN A 443 -15.40 -9.57 -10.88
N TYR A 444 -15.93 -8.37 -10.65
CA TYR A 444 -16.21 -7.80 -9.33
C TYR A 444 -17.05 -8.73 -8.43
N ASP A 445 -18.01 -9.46 -9.03
CA ASP A 445 -18.94 -10.29 -8.27
C ASP A 445 -18.31 -11.59 -7.74
N THR A 446 -17.19 -12.02 -8.33
CA THR A 446 -16.47 -13.22 -7.89
C THR A 446 -15.48 -12.96 -6.77
N ILE A 447 -15.13 -11.70 -6.52
CA ILE A 447 -14.21 -11.32 -5.45
C ILE A 447 -14.83 -11.59 -4.09
N LYS A 448 -14.11 -12.31 -3.23
CA LYS A 448 -14.58 -12.77 -1.92
C LYS A 448 -13.50 -12.63 -0.84
N PRO A 449 -13.88 -12.64 0.44
CA PRO A 449 -12.94 -12.75 1.54
C PRO A 449 -12.09 -14.01 1.42
N GLY A 450 -10.80 -13.86 1.67
CA GLY A 450 -9.79 -14.92 1.51
C GLY A 450 -9.01 -14.87 0.19
N ASP A 451 -9.53 -14.20 -0.84
CA ASP A 451 -8.80 -14.03 -2.10
C ASP A 451 -7.48 -13.28 -1.85
N ALA A 452 -6.44 -13.65 -2.57
CA ALA A 452 -5.13 -13.03 -2.45
C ALA A 452 -5.17 -11.54 -2.79
N SER A 453 -4.41 -10.74 -2.07
CA SER A 453 -4.17 -9.34 -2.35
C SER A 453 -2.68 -9.04 -2.27
N ILE A 454 -2.08 -8.74 -3.42
CA ILE A 454 -0.67 -8.41 -3.56
C ILE A 454 -0.58 -6.96 -4.05
N VAL A 455 0.01 -6.09 -3.25
CA VAL A 455 0.16 -4.66 -3.57
C VAL A 455 1.61 -4.38 -3.95
N LEU A 456 1.79 -3.71 -5.06
CA LEU A 456 3.06 -3.09 -5.46
C LEU A 456 2.92 -1.57 -5.34
N GLY A 457 3.89 -0.92 -4.69
CA GLY A 457 3.86 0.53 -4.54
C GLY A 457 5.09 1.10 -3.86
N TYR A 458 5.06 2.39 -3.60
CA TYR A 458 6.19 3.16 -3.07
C TYR A 458 5.85 3.75 -1.70
N PRO A 459 5.78 2.92 -0.64
CA PRO A 459 5.43 3.43 0.69
C PRO A 459 6.53 4.33 1.23
N GLY A 460 6.15 5.49 1.77
CA GLY A 460 7.09 6.45 2.35
C GLY A 460 7.87 5.92 3.57
N VAL A 461 7.46 4.78 4.11
CA VAL A 461 8.19 4.07 5.18
C VAL A 461 9.35 3.21 4.65
N SER A 462 9.38 2.93 3.34
CA SER A 462 10.52 2.24 2.72
C SER A 462 11.64 3.23 2.45
N PRO A 463 12.89 2.89 2.80
CA PRO A 463 14.01 3.78 2.51
C PRO A 463 14.16 3.96 0.99
N PRO A 464 14.38 5.19 0.50
CA PRO A 464 14.59 5.43 -0.91
C PRO A 464 15.91 4.79 -1.37
N VAL A 465 15.88 4.21 -2.58
CA VAL A 465 17.10 3.76 -3.25
C VAL A 465 17.70 4.95 -3.98
N TYR A 466 19.00 5.20 -3.77
CA TYR A 466 19.72 6.29 -4.42
C TYR A 466 20.63 5.75 -5.51
N GLY A 467 20.51 6.31 -6.72
CA GLY A 467 21.46 6.11 -7.79
C GLY A 467 22.45 7.28 -7.84
N VAL A 468 23.72 6.95 -8.03
CA VAL A 468 24.76 7.96 -8.29
C VAL A 468 24.82 8.21 -9.79
N ILE A 469 24.36 9.38 -10.22
CA ILE A 469 24.39 9.77 -11.63
C ILE A 469 25.59 10.70 -11.84
N LYS A 470 26.47 10.28 -12.75
CA LYS A 470 27.54 11.17 -13.21
C LYS A 470 26.92 12.26 -14.07
N SER A 471 27.12 13.51 -13.67
CA SER A 471 26.68 14.64 -14.49
C SER A 471 27.33 14.56 -15.88
N GLN A 472 26.53 14.71 -16.91
CA GLN A 472 27.02 14.87 -18.29
C GLN A 472 27.39 16.33 -18.60
N ASP A 473 27.16 17.24 -17.66
CA ASP A 473 27.53 18.63 -17.79
C ASP A 473 29.06 18.78 -17.68
N VAL A 474 29.68 19.33 -18.71
CA VAL A 474 31.14 19.55 -18.79
C VAL A 474 31.62 20.53 -17.71
N PHE A 475 30.72 21.39 -17.21
CA PHE A 475 31.02 22.42 -16.21
C PHE A 475 30.68 21.98 -14.78
N ASN A 476 29.81 20.97 -14.61
CA ASN A 476 29.44 20.42 -13.31
C ASN A 476 29.62 18.91 -13.31
N ARG A 477 30.80 18.43 -12.93
CA ARG A 477 31.18 17.02 -12.88
C ARG A 477 30.80 16.32 -11.56
N GLU A 478 30.15 17.01 -10.65
CA GLU A 478 29.76 16.41 -9.37
C GLU A 478 28.69 15.33 -9.59
N ALA A 479 28.91 14.18 -8.96
CA ALA A 479 27.95 13.09 -8.96
C ALA A 479 26.69 13.52 -8.21
N GLN A 480 25.53 13.45 -8.85
CA GLN A 480 24.23 13.74 -8.23
C GLN A 480 23.62 12.46 -7.71
N LEU A 481 23.18 12.49 -6.45
CA LEU A 481 22.33 11.45 -5.89
C LEU A 481 20.89 11.69 -6.35
N LYS A 482 20.33 10.74 -7.08
CA LYS A 482 18.92 10.76 -7.46
C LYS A 482 18.19 9.58 -6.85
N ILE A 483 16.95 9.79 -6.46
CA ILE A 483 16.07 8.71 -6.02
C ILE A 483 15.70 7.88 -7.24
N ILE A 484 15.99 6.57 -7.17
CA ILE A 484 15.55 5.59 -8.14
C ILE A 484 14.40 4.83 -7.49
N PRO A 485 13.16 4.97 -7.99
CA PRO A 485 12.02 4.28 -7.40
C PRO A 485 12.17 2.76 -7.57
N ASP A 486 12.06 2.02 -6.46
CA ASP A 486 11.96 0.56 -6.48
C ASP A 486 10.72 0.18 -5.64
N PRO A 487 9.67 -0.41 -6.24
CA PRO A 487 8.43 -0.64 -5.52
C PRO A 487 8.58 -1.76 -4.49
N THR A 488 7.94 -1.55 -3.36
CA THR A 488 7.81 -2.56 -2.30
C THR A 488 6.60 -3.46 -2.60
N ILE A 489 6.77 -4.76 -2.36
CA ILE A 489 5.68 -5.72 -2.39
C ILE A 489 5.10 -5.89 -0.99
N SER A 490 3.77 -5.82 -0.88
CA SER A 490 3.02 -6.11 0.33
C SER A 490 1.98 -7.19 0.06
N VAL A 491 1.94 -8.22 0.89
CA VAL A 491 1.14 -9.43 0.68
C VAL A 491 0.11 -9.60 1.79
N GLY A 492 -1.08 -9.97 1.41
CA GLY A 492 -2.18 -10.29 2.31
C GLY A 492 -3.36 -10.89 1.55
N ASN A 493 -4.53 -10.77 2.14
CA ASN A 493 -5.78 -11.25 1.57
C ASN A 493 -6.85 -10.16 1.64
N ILE A 494 -7.91 -10.33 0.89
CA ILE A 494 -9.15 -9.59 1.08
C ILE A 494 -9.78 -10.09 2.37
N GLY A 495 -9.77 -9.27 3.42
CA GLY A 495 -10.39 -9.62 4.71
C GLY A 495 -11.91 -9.45 4.69
N ARG A 496 -12.40 -8.46 3.94
CA ARG A 496 -13.84 -8.17 3.79
C ARG A 496 -14.11 -7.50 2.46
N VAL A 497 -15.20 -7.91 1.81
CA VAL A 497 -15.76 -7.19 0.67
C VAL A 497 -16.94 -6.35 1.17
N ILE A 498 -16.82 -5.03 1.07
CA ILE A 498 -17.85 -4.08 1.41
C ILE A 498 -18.60 -3.76 0.11
N ARG A 499 -19.88 -4.09 0.07
CA ARG A 499 -20.77 -3.77 -1.06
C ARG A 499 -21.58 -2.55 -0.70
N GLY A 500 -21.43 -1.50 -1.45
CA GLY A 500 -22.23 -0.30 -1.36
C GLY A 500 -23.46 -0.36 -2.25
N SER A 501 -24.33 0.61 -2.11
CA SER A 501 -25.46 0.82 -3.02
C SER A 501 -25.57 2.30 -3.40
N GLU A 502 -26.13 2.60 -4.56
CA GLU A 502 -26.37 3.98 -5.01
C GLU A 502 -27.24 4.79 -4.03
N SER A 503 -28.03 4.10 -3.21
CA SER A 503 -28.88 4.71 -2.17
C SER A 503 -28.11 5.02 -0.87
N SER A 504 -26.93 4.44 -0.65
CA SER A 504 -26.11 4.72 0.52
C SER A 504 -25.18 5.90 0.25
N SER A 505 -25.71 7.13 0.19
CA SER A 505 -24.89 8.34 0.14
C SER A 505 -24.31 8.63 1.51
N THR A 506 -23.34 7.85 1.94
CA THR A 506 -22.51 8.19 3.08
C THR A 506 -21.44 9.17 2.58
N LYS A 507 -21.67 10.46 2.81
CA LYS A 507 -20.70 11.54 2.54
C LYS A 507 -19.35 11.33 3.23
N ASP A 508 -19.27 10.37 4.14
CA ASP A 508 -18.11 10.08 4.98
C ASP A 508 -17.16 9.01 4.39
N MET A 509 -17.51 8.41 3.25
CA MET A 509 -16.67 7.39 2.61
C MET A 509 -15.75 8.00 1.55
N ILE A 510 -14.51 8.22 1.94
CA ILE A 510 -13.47 8.93 1.16
C ILE A 510 -13.10 8.19 -0.14
N TYR A 511 -13.34 6.87 -0.25
CA TYR A 511 -12.82 6.02 -1.31
C TYR A 511 -13.83 5.66 -2.41
N SER A 512 -15.12 5.57 -2.10
CA SER A 512 -16.17 5.31 -3.09
C SER A 512 -17.46 6.01 -2.70
N GLY A 513 -18.07 6.72 -3.64
CA GLY A 513 -19.35 7.38 -3.45
C GLY A 513 -20.51 6.41 -3.17
N PHE A 514 -20.33 5.13 -3.43
CA PHE A 514 -21.29 4.07 -3.11
C PHE A 514 -20.92 3.27 -1.84
N GLY A 515 -19.74 3.56 -1.25
CA GLY A 515 -19.25 2.83 -0.08
C GLY A 515 -18.62 1.48 -0.40
N ASP A 516 -18.39 1.14 -1.66
CA ASP A 516 -17.73 -0.10 -2.06
C ASP A 516 -16.24 -0.07 -1.74
N ALA A 517 -15.76 -1.11 -1.11
CA ALA A 517 -14.33 -1.28 -0.85
C ALA A 517 -13.95 -2.74 -0.60
N TYR A 518 -12.69 -3.06 -0.84
CA TYR A 518 -12.06 -4.25 -0.31
C TYR A 518 -11.25 -3.86 0.93
N GLN A 519 -11.61 -4.38 2.09
CA GLN A 519 -10.77 -4.30 3.28
C GLN A 519 -9.68 -5.35 3.17
N LEU A 520 -8.41 -4.92 3.29
CA LEU A 520 -7.26 -5.79 3.14
C LEU A 520 -6.66 -6.15 4.49
N THR A 521 -6.01 -7.31 4.57
CA THR A 521 -5.27 -7.74 5.77
C THR A 521 -3.80 -7.29 5.76
N ILE A 522 -3.45 -6.37 4.86
CA ILE A 522 -2.09 -5.87 4.69
C ILE A 522 -1.81 -4.80 5.74
N ASN A 523 -0.79 -5.01 6.60
CA ASN A 523 -0.46 -4.13 7.72
C ASN A 523 0.76 -3.22 7.47
N SER A 524 1.58 -3.49 6.47
CA SER A 524 2.90 -2.85 6.27
C SER A 524 2.88 -1.71 5.25
N THR A 525 1.74 -1.09 5.04
CA THR A 525 1.59 -0.06 4.01
C THR A 525 1.44 1.31 4.65
N GLY A 526 2.32 2.23 4.28
CA GLY A 526 2.26 3.64 4.66
C GLY A 526 1.71 4.53 3.54
N ALA A 527 1.68 5.84 3.80
CA ALA A 527 1.47 6.85 2.77
C ALA A 527 2.45 6.64 1.61
N GLY A 528 2.01 6.85 0.37
CA GLY A 528 2.79 6.61 -0.84
C GLY A 528 2.38 5.37 -1.63
N ASN A 529 1.84 4.31 -0.99
CA ASN A 529 1.22 3.19 -1.70
C ASN A 529 -0.13 3.52 -2.35
N SER A 530 -0.76 4.61 -1.93
CA SER A 530 -2.01 5.10 -2.51
C SER A 530 -1.92 5.19 -4.02
N GLY A 531 -2.90 4.61 -4.72
CA GLY A 531 -2.95 4.51 -6.17
C GLY A 531 -2.25 3.28 -6.75
N GLY A 532 -1.59 2.46 -5.93
CA GLY A 532 -0.94 1.23 -6.36
C GLY A 532 -1.93 0.12 -6.75
N PRO A 533 -1.54 -0.78 -7.66
CA PRO A 533 -2.36 -1.92 -8.06
C PRO A 533 -2.45 -2.95 -6.94
N VAL A 534 -3.65 -3.50 -6.76
CA VAL A 534 -3.90 -4.69 -5.94
C VAL A 534 -4.13 -5.86 -6.88
N PHE A 535 -3.19 -6.79 -6.92
CA PHE A 535 -3.23 -7.97 -7.78
C PHE A 535 -3.91 -9.14 -7.05
N ASP A 536 -4.59 -9.98 -7.83
CA ASP A 536 -4.99 -11.33 -7.44
C ASP A 536 -3.84 -12.34 -7.62
N ASP A 537 -4.07 -13.61 -7.29
CA ASP A 537 -3.12 -14.71 -7.44
C ASP A 537 -2.84 -15.12 -8.91
N ARG A 538 -3.48 -14.45 -9.87
CA ARG A 538 -3.25 -14.61 -11.31
C ARG A 538 -2.52 -13.45 -11.94
N GLY A 539 -2.10 -12.46 -11.13
CA GLY A 539 -1.40 -11.27 -11.59
C GLY A 539 -2.32 -10.24 -12.27
N LYS A 540 -3.63 -10.31 -12.05
CA LYS A 540 -4.56 -9.31 -12.57
C LYS A 540 -4.96 -8.31 -11.48
N VAL A 541 -5.11 -7.04 -11.84
CA VAL A 541 -5.48 -5.99 -10.89
C VAL A 541 -6.97 -6.05 -10.59
N THR A 542 -7.31 -6.25 -9.31
CA THR A 542 -8.69 -6.29 -8.80
C THR A 542 -9.11 -4.98 -8.15
N GLY A 543 -8.15 -4.17 -7.70
CA GLY A 543 -8.42 -2.90 -7.00
C GLY A 543 -7.27 -1.93 -7.07
N ILE A 544 -7.55 -0.70 -6.65
CA ILE A 544 -6.60 0.39 -6.50
C ILE A 544 -6.40 0.60 -5.00
N PHE A 545 -5.18 0.44 -4.52
CA PHE A 545 -4.86 0.55 -3.09
C PHE A 545 -5.14 1.95 -2.57
N PHE A 546 -5.79 2.01 -1.42
CA PHE A 546 -6.05 3.23 -0.68
C PHE A 546 -5.50 3.06 0.75
N ALA A 547 -4.72 4.00 1.24
CA ALA A 547 -4.20 3.96 2.60
C ALA A 547 -5.35 4.08 3.62
N GLY A 548 -5.43 3.14 4.53
CA GLY A 548 -6.45 3.14 5.58
C GLY A 548 -6.11 4.03 6.76
N GLY A 549 -7.06 4.10 7.70
CA GLY A 549 -6.89 4.71 9.00
C GLY A 549 -6.28 3.77 10.03
N SER A 550 -5.69 4.34 11.07
CA SER A 550 -5.31 3.62 12.28
C SER A 550 -6.32 3.95 13.40
N LEU A 551 -6.87 2.95 14.02
CA LEU A 551 -7.75 3.08 15.18
C LEU A 551 -7.24 2.16 16.30
N GLY A 552 -6.90 2.73 17.45
CA GLY A 552 -6.45 1.94 18.61
C GLY A 552 -5.17 1.13 18.36
N GLY A 553 -4.27 1.59 17.46
CA GLY A 553 -3.03 0.89 17.11
C GLY A 553 -3.18 -0.20 16.04
N ALA A 554 -4.41 -0.49 15.60
CA ALA A 554 -4.65 -1.38 14.46
C ALA A 554 -4.75 -0.57 13.17
N SER A 555 -3.94 -0.93 12.17
CA SER A 555 -4.03 -0.35 10.83
C SER A 555 -4.99 -1.17 9.98
N VAL A 556 -5.93 -0.49 9.37
CA VAL A 556 -6.85 -1.09 8.40
C VAL A 556 -6.59 -0.46 7.04
N THR A 557 -6.38 -1.28 6.02
CA THR A 557 -6.12 -0.85 4.66
C THR A 557 -7.26 -1.26 3.73
N TYR A 558 -7.47 -0.45 2.69
CA TYR A 558 -8.57 -0.65 1.76
C TYR A 558 -8.09 -0.53 0.32
N ALA A 559 -8.89 -1.08 -0.60
CA ALA A 559 -8.76 -0.86 -2.02
C ALA A 559 -10.10 -0.46 -2.64
N VAL A 560 -10.04 0.46 -3.58
CA VAL A 560 -11.16 0.82 -4.44
C VAL A 560 -11.29 -0.25 -5.52
N PRO A 561 -12.48 -0.85 -5.77
CA PRO A 561 -12.66 -1.84 -6.82
C PRO A 561 -12.23 -1.32 -8.20
N ILE A 562 -11.51 -2.13 -8.96
CA ILE A 562 -10.94 -1.74 -10.27
C ILE A 562 -12.00 -1.36 -11.31
N ARG A 563 -13.23 -1.80 -11.15
CA ARG A 563 -14.35 -1.42 -12.03
C ARG A 563 -14.48 0.09 -12.19
N TYR A 564 -14.23 0.87 -11.13
CA TYR A 564 -14.29 2.33 -11.17
C TYR A 564 -13.13 2.95 -11.97
N GLY A 565 -11.98 2.29 -12.02
CA GLY A 565 -10.90 2.63 -12.95
C GLY A 565 -11.29 2.36 -14.40
N LYS A 566 -11.95 1.23 -14.67
CA LYS A 566 -12.46 0.89 -16.00
C LYS A 566 -13.54 1.85 -16.48
N GLU A 567 -14.41 2.34 -15.60
CA GLU A 567 -15.38 3.40 -15.93
C GLU A 567 -14.68 4.63 -16.49
N LEU A 568 -13.59 5.09 -15.86
CA LEU A 568 -12.82 6.23 -16.40
C LEU A 568 -12.17 5.93 -17.74
N MET A 569 -11.77 4.69 -17.98
CA MET A 569 -11.18 4.29 -19.28
C MET A 569 -12.22 4.23 -20.39
N SER A 570 -13.47 3.88 -20.09
CA SER A 570 -14.56 3.70 -21.07
C SER A 570 -15.21 5.02 -21.51
N VAL A 571 -15.10 6.10 -20.73
CA VAL A 571 -15.64 7.41 -21.11
C VAL A 571 -14.88 7.91 -22.33
N SER A 572 -15.57 8.10 -23.46
CA SER A 572 -14.98 8.74 -24.64
C SER A 572 -14.51 10.16 -24.28
N ALA A 573 -13.32 10.54 -24.74
CA ALA A 573 -12.86 11.91 -24.54
C ALA A 573 -13.92 12.88 -25.13
N PRO A 574 -14.27 13.97 -24.44
CA PRO A 574 -15.04 15.01 -25.09
C PRO A 574 -14.24 15.50 -26.32
N ARG A 575 -14.88 15.46 -27.47
CA ARG A 575 -14.31 15.90 -28.76
C ARG A 575 -13.98 17.39 -28.75
#